data_e47de4342f8e669198eca473422889d1
#
_entry.id   e47de4342f8e669198eca473422889d1
#
_cell.length_a   1.000
_cell.length_b   1.000
_cell.length_c   1.000
_cell.angle_alpha   90.00
_cell.angle_beta   90.00
_cell.angle_gamma   90.00
#
_symmetry.space_group_name_H-M   'P 1'
#
loop_
_entity.id
_entity.type
_entity.pdbx_description
1 polymer ?
#
loop_
_entity_poly.entity_id
_entity_poly.type
_entity_poly.pdbx_seq_one_letter_code
_entity_poly.pdbx_strand_id
1 'polypeptide(L)'
;SNEVFVEDNFNDAVKDGYRAALRVDLSENWKLDVNYMGQETSTNGVWDHNPDELGEYNVSRFYDDKTHDEWTRFSATVTGDLGFADLTFTTSSLERDFEVLSDYSHYSIDGYVEGYYTCYEYYFGPCVDPSIQFENDTHQEYDTTEIRLSSKEGEKFNWIIGAFQTENVTEYDSQWHVPAINPDAAVPGSKDLYYQTDQVRAEDESAVFGELYYQINDKMELTLGHRKFDNETTLKGFVGTIWWPNSLYGSTTRPDNVNSKYDGSDSISKINLSYQVDNNSMLYITRSEGYRPGGANRTTQLGATYDADFLTSTEFGFKSISMDGRLRLNGAMYQMDWDDIQLGWFDSSISLLGLVDNIGKANSNGFEIDAKYILSDTVTVAVGYANNEAVLKEDYVLRGVVEAKDGQDLPFTPDTKYNVTVNVDTGDTSSLQFNYVYVDEMWNDLFYDDREMQDSYGIANLSFTTQVGENSTMQIYMDNIFDEVAQLYINSEDIQR
;
A
#
# COMPACT_ATOMS: atom_id res chain seq x y z
N SER A 1 -34.07 15.02 21.93
CA SER A 1 -34.17 16.14 20.98
C SER A 1 -33.23 15.84 19.84
N ASN A 2 -33.76 15.64 18.65
CA ASN A 2 -32.95 15.46 17.44
C ASN A 2 -32.40 16.86 17.05
N GLU A 3 -31.39 17.32 17.71
CA GLU A 3 -30.62 18.45 17.19
C GLU A 3 -29.70 17.88 16.13
N VAL A 4 -30.01 18.14 14.85
CA VAL A 4 -29.09 17.90 13.73
C VAL A 4 -28.02 18.99 13.85
N PHE A 5 -26.82 18.59 14.22
CA PHE A 5 -25.65 19.46 14.15
C PHE A 5 -25.23 19.53 12.69
N VAL A 6 -24.96 20.73 12.19
CA VAL A 6 -24.44 20.95 10.82
C VAL A 6 -23.14 21.70 10.97
N GLU A 7 -22.09 21.13 10.43
CA GLU A 7 -20.74 21.69 10.39
C GLU A 7 -20.21 21.71 8.96
N ASP A 8 -19.59 22.81 8.56
CA ASP A 8 -18.95 22.94 7.25
C ASP A 8 -17.45 22.70 7.40
N ASN A 9 -16.82 21.99 6.44
CA ASN A 9 -15.38 21.71 6.39
C ASN A 9 -14.85 21.00 7.65
N PHE A 10 -15.58 20.02 8.16
CA PHE A 10 -15.22 19.29 9.37
C PHE A 10 -14.09 18.25 9.15
N ASN A 11 -13.77 17.90 7.91
CA ASN A 11 -12.76 16.93 7.53
C ASN A 11 -11.37 17.60 7.40
N ASP A 12 -10.87 18.12 8.49
CA ASP A 12 -9.55 18.73 8.55
C ASP A 12 -8.44 17.70 8.89
N ALA A 13 -7.21 18.03 8.57
CA ALA A 13 -6.04 17.26 8.91
C ALA A 13 -4.92 18.18 9.42
N VAL A 14 -4.29 17.78 10.51
CA VAL A 14 -3.09 18.43 11.05
C VAL A 14 -1.95 17.43 11.02
N LYS A 15 -0.81 17.87 10.50
CA LYS A 15 0.40 17.05 10.41
C LYS A 15 1.60 17.83 10.92
N ASP A 16 2.23 17.29 11.96
CA ASP A 16 3.47 17.79 12.53
C ASP A 16 4.57 16.74 12.36
N GLY A 17 5.81 17.18 12.17
CA GLY A 17 6.92 16.24 12.03
C GLY A 17 8.27 16.88 12.27
N TYR A 18 9.23 16.04 12.60
CA TYR A 18 10.60 16.45 12.83
C TYR A 18 11.58 15.43 12.28
N ARG A 19 12.78 15.92 11.95
CA ARG A 19 13.90 15.09 11.51
C ARG A 19 15.22 15.64 12.03
N ALA A 20 16.05 14.74 12.55
CA ALA A 20 17.44 14.99 12.89
C ALA A 20 18.33 14.00 12.13
N ALA A 21 19.40 14.49 11.52
CA ALA A 21 20.37 13.66 10.82
C ALA A 21 21.79 14.06 11.23
N LEU A 22 22.62 13.07 11.54
CA LEU A 22 24.02 13.24 11.91
C LEU A 22 24.89 12.35 11.03
N ARG A 23 25.91 12.93 10.40
CA ARG A 23 26.98 12.19 9.75
C ARG A 23 28.29 12.41 10.48
N VAL A 24 28.98 11.33 10.78
CA VAL A 24 30.28 11.32 11.45
C VAL A 24 31.28 10.57 10.60
N ASP A 25 32.36 11.22 10.21
CA ASP A 25 33.53 10.55 9.65
C ASP A 25 34.35 9.95 10.80
N LEU A 26 34.20 8.62 11.00
CA LEU A 26 34.90 7.88 12.05
C LEU A 26 36.41 7.77 11.76
N SER A 27 36.74 7.70 10.49
CA SER A 27 38.09 7.76 9.94
C SER A 27 38.06 8.16 8.46
N GLU A 28 39.20 8.19 7.78
CA GLU A 28 39.27 8.45 6.31
C GLU A 28 38.40 7.45 5.50
N ASN A 29 38.22 6.24 6.01
CA ASN A 29 37.56 5.12 5.31
C ASN A 29 36.24 4.68 5.93
N TRP A 30 35.80 5.28 7.03
CA TRP A 30 34.61 4.85 7.74
C TRP A 30 33.70 6.01 8.07
N LYS A 31 32.40 5.85 7.79
CA LYS A 31 31.35 6.83 8.06
C LYS A 31 30.21 6.19 8.84
N LEU A 32 29.63 6.98 9.71
CA LEU A 32 28.40 6.67 10.42
C LEU A 32 27.35 7.73 10.08
N ASP A 33 26.21 7.29 9.57
CA ASP A 33 25.01 8.09 9.36
C ASP A 33 23.97 7.67 10.37
N VAL A 34 23.43 8.62 11.14
CA VAL A 34 22.33 8.40 12.09
C VAL A 34 21.19 9.32 11.72
N ASN A 35 19.98 8.77 11.62
CA ASN A 35 18.77 9.53 11.38
C ASN A 35 17.75 9.20 12.47
N TYR A 36 17.06 10.23 12.93
CA TYR A 36 15.88 10.13 13.78
C TYR A 36 14.80 11.03 13.23
N MET A 37 13.61 10.49 13.07
CA MET A 37 12.46 11.24 12.57
C MET A 37 11.19 10.77 13.25
N GLY A 38 10.22 11.65 13.31
CA GLY A 38 8.88 11.33 13.77
C GLY A 38 7.85 12.24 13.13
N GLN A 39 6.64 11.77 13.11
CA GLN A 39 5.48 12.47 12.58
C GLN A 39 4.26 12.12 13.42
N GLU A 40 3.43 13.11 13.66
CA GLU A 40 2.10 13.00 14.22
C GLU A 40 1.10 13.54 13.20
N THR A 41 0.03 12.79 12.94
CA THR A 41 -1.05 13.20 12.04
C THR A 41 -2.37 12.98 12.75
N SER A 42 -3.18 14.02 12.85
CA SER A 42 -4.55 13.94 13.37
C SER A 42 -5.53 14.40 12.30
N THR A 43 -6.58 13.63 12.09
CA THR A 43 -7.64 13.97 11.15
C THR A 43 -9.00 13.93 11.83
N ASN A 44 -9.91 14.78 11.41
CA ASN A 44 -11.31 14.73 11.74
C ASN A 44 -12.13 14.45 10.50
N GLY A 45 -13.29 13.79 10.68
CA GLY A 45 -14.20 13.48 9.60
C GLY A 45 -13.72 12.39 8.65
N VAL A 46 -14.45 12.21 7.57
CA VAL A 46 -14.22 11.22 6.53
C VAL A 46 -13.90 11.88 5.20
N TRP A 47 -13.29 11.12 4.29
CA TRP A 47 -12.87 11.56 2.97
C TRP A 47 -13.73 10.98 1.84
N ASP A 48 -14.79 10.26 2.22
CA ASP A 48 -15.74 9.59 1.37
C ASP A 48 -17.15 10.15 1.57
N HIS A 49 -18.01 10.02 0.57
CA HIS A 49 -19.40 10.46 0.60
C HIS A 49 -20.23 9.66 -0.41
N ASN A 50 -21.53 9.56 -0.16
CA ASN A 50 -22.48 9.01 -1.11
C ASN A 50 -23.29 10.14 -1.76
N PRO A 51 -22.94 10.55 -2.99
CA PRO A 51 -23.58 11.69 -3.66
C PRO A 51 -25.03 11.42 -4.02
N ASP A 52 -25.42 10.16 -4.24
CA ASP A 52 -26.78 9.78 -4.62
C ASP A 52 -27.79 9.93 -3.45
N GLU A 53 -27.30 9.73 -2.23
CA GLU A 53 -28.15 9.82 -1.03
C GLU A 53 -28.18 11.21 -0.40
N LEU A 54 -27.01 11.82 -0.23
CA LEU A 54 -26.83 13.06 0.54
C LEU A 54 -26.40 14.24 -0.31
N GLY A 55 -26.06 14.01 -1.58
CA GLY A 55 -25.45 15.00 -2.47
C GLY A 55 -23.92 15.09 -2.31
N GLU A 56 -23.27 15.71 -3.28
CA GLU A 56 -21.82 15.84 -3.33
C GLU A 56 -21.26 16.47 -2.05
N TYR A 57 -20.18 15.84 -1.51
CA TYR A 57 -19.43 16.32 -0.34
C TYR A 57 -20.24 16.45 0.96
N ASN A 58 -21.38 15.75 1.04
CA ASN A 58 -22.16 15.68 2.27
C ASN A 58 -22.11 14.29 2.88
N VAL A 59 -22.02 14.23 4.20
CA VAL A 59 -22.07 13.00 4.98
C VAL A 59 -23.01 13.17 6.16
N SER A 60 -23.54 12.06 6.67
CA SER A 60 -24.34 12.02 7.90
C SER A 60 -23.74 10.98 8.84
N ARG A 61 -23.41 11.37 10.06
CA ARG A 61 -22.74 10.52 11.06
C ARG A 61 -23.47 10.58 12.40
N PHE A 62 -23.53 9.44 13.09
CA PHE A 62 -24.01 9.34 14.47
C PHE A 62 -22.89 9.62 15.47
N TYR A 63 -21.65 9.32 15.08
CA TYR A 63 -20.44 9.50 15.86
C TYR A 63 -19.40 10.29 15.07
N ASP A 64 -18.48 10.93 15.79
CA ASP A 64 -17.33 11.60 15.18
C ASP A 64 -16.38 10.56 14.56
N ASP A 65 -15.88 10.84 13.36
CA ASP A 65 -14.78 10.11 12.75
C ASP A 65 -13.47 10.84 13.07
N LYS A 66 -12.48 10.11 13.59
CA LYS A 66 -11.16 10.66 13.97
C LYS A 66 -10.08 9.63 13.72
N THR A 67 -8.92 10.11 13.30
CA THR A 67 -7.72 9.29 13.19
C THR A 67 -6.56 10.01 13.85
N HIS A 68 -5.79 9.28 14.63
CA HIS A 68 -4.52 9.73 15.18
C HIS A 68 -3.44 8.73 14.82
N ASP A 69 -2.35 9.20 14.20
CA ASP A 69 -1.22 8.39 13.73
C ASP A 69 0.07 9.06 14.19
N GLU A 70 0.74 8.47 15.16
CA GLU A 70 2.05 8.89 15.65
C GLU A 70 3.09 7.81 15.37
N TRP A 71 4.22 8.20 14.78
CA TRP A 71 5.32 7.27 14.61
C TRP A 71 6.68 7.92 14.78
N THR A 72 7.62 7.12 15.25
CA THR A 72 9.04 7.49 15.32
C THR A 72 9.89 6.44 14.60
N ARG A 73 10.97 6.88 13.98
CA ARG A 73 11.94 6.01 13.31
C ARG A 73 13.35 6.43 13.64
N PHE A 74 14.11 5.48 14.15
CA PHE A 74 15.56 5.56 14.29
C PHE A 74 16.22 4.74 13.16
N SER A 75 17.34 5.21 12.60
CA SER A 75 18.20 4.39 11.75
C SER A 75 19.67 4.76 11.89
N ALA A 76 20.54 3.78 11.81
CA ALA A 76 21.99 3.93 11.82
C ALA A 76 22.61 3.12 10.67
N THR A 77 23.46 3.78 9.87
CA THR A 77 24.20 3.13 8.79
C THR A 77 25.68 3.38 8.95
N VAL A 78 26.44 2.29 8.99
CA VAL A 78 27.90 2.32 8.93
C VAL A 78 28.35 1.91 7.54
N THR A 79 29.16 2.75 6.90
CA THR A 79 29.84 2.41 5.64
C THR A 79 31.34 2.43 5.87
N GLY A 80 32.05 1.46 5.28
CA GLY A 80 33.48 1.34 5.47
C GLY A 80 34.19 0.66 4.33
N ASP A 81 35.40 1.14 4.02
CA ASP A 81 36.31 0.54 3.06
C ASP A 81 37.18 -0.51 3.75
N LEU A 82 37.01 -1.78 3.36
CA LEU A 82 37.82 -2.92 3.84
C LEU A 82 39.09 -3.16 2.98
N GLY A 83 39.30 -2.33 1.95
CA GLY A 83 40.39 -2.48 0.98
C GLY A 83 40.04 -3.38 -0.20
N PHE A 84 39.46 -4.55 0.04
CA PHE A 84 39.01 -5.49 -1.01
C PHE A 84 37.50 -5.36 -1.33
N ALA A 85 36.70 -4.76 -0.45
CA ALA A 85 35.28 -4.57 -0.58
C ALA A 85 34.83 -3.35 0.24
N ASP A 86 33.64 -2.82 -0.06
CA ASP A 86 32.94 -1.85 0.75
C ASP A 86 31.91 -2.56 1.62
N LEU A 87 31.91 -2.26 2.92
CA LEU A 87 30.93 -2.72 3.87
C LEU A 87 29.83 -1.66 4.00
N THR A 88 28.58 -2.10 3.98
CA THR A 88 27.44 -1.34 4.46
C THR A 88 26.71 -2.17 5.53
N PHE A 89 26.54 -1.59 6.71
CA PHE A 89 25.70 -2.15 7.76
C PHE A 89 24.65 -1.12 8.13
N THR A 90 23.37 -1.53 8.08
CA THR A 90 22.24 -0.68 8.41
C THR A 90 21.34 -1.38 9.41
N THR A 91 20.90 -0.64 10.43
CA THR A 91 19.81 -1.06 11.31
C THR A 91 18.80 0.07 11.45
N SER A 92 17.53 -0.26 11.56
CA SER A 92 16.46 0.69 11.83
C SER A 92 15.38 0.09 12.70
N SER A 93 14.77 0.94 13.52
CA SER A 93 13.61 0.64 14.36
C SER A 93 12.54 1.68 14.09
N LEU A 94 11.30 1.25 13.92
CA LEU A 94 10.11 2.09 13.80
C LEU A 94 9.12 1.65 14.87
N GLU A 95 8.57 2.64 15.59
CA GLU A 95 7.47 2.48 16.52
C GLU A 95 6.30 3.35 16.03
N ARG A 96 5.09 2.80 15.98
CA ARG A 96 3.90 3.50 15.50
C ARG A 96 2.69 3.14 16.32
N ASP A 97 1.98 4.18 16.75
CA ASP A 97 0.66 4.11 17.37
C ASP A 97 -0.38 4.68 16.39
N PHE A 98 -1.43 3.91 16.13
CA PHE A 98 -2.47 4.28 15.18
C PHE A 98 -3.83 4.03 15.81
N GLU A 99 -4.56 5.12 16.08
CA GLU A 99 -5.88 5.11 16.66
C GLU A 99 -6.92 5.58 15.65
N VAL A 100 -8.06 4.86 15.58
CA VAL A 100 -9.20 5.22 14.73
C VAL A 100 -10.46 5.19 15.57
N LEU A 101 -11.25 6.23 15.44
CA LEU A 101 -12.64 6.29 15.91
C LEU A 101 -13.50 6.56 14.69
N SER A 102 -14.49 5.71 14.44
CA SER A 102 -15.32 5.83 13.23
C SER A 102 -16.78 5.44 13.49
N ASP A 103 -17.67 6.04 12.70
CA ASP A 103 -19.09 5.69 12.68
C ASP A 103 -19.35 4.49 11.77
N TYR A 104 -19.77 3.39 12.35
CA TYR A 104 -20.16 2.17 11.65
C TYR A 104 -21.69 1.92 11.67
N SER A 105 -22.49 2.96 11.97
CA SER A 105 -23.93 2.82 12.14
C SER A 105 -24.65 2.38 10.87
N HIS A 106 -24.17 2.82 9.70
CA HIS A 106 -24.73 2.43 8.41
C HIS A 106 -24.55 0.95 8.13
N TYR A 107 -23.47 0.35 8.61
CA TYR A 107 -23.24 -1.08 8.55
C TYR A 107 -24.38 -1.92 9.18
N SER A 108 -24.98 -1.38 10.22
CA SER A 108 -26.13 -1.97 10.90
C SER A 108 -27.46 -1.64 10.21
N ILE A 109 -27.60 -0.43 9.66
CA ILE A 109 -28.84 0.08 9.07
C ILE A 109 -29.08 -0.58 7.71
N ASP A 110 -28.02 -0.75 6.92
CA ASP A 110 -28.09 -1.32 5.57
C ASP A 110 -28.09 -2.86 5.55
N GLY A 111 -28.06 -3.50 6.71
CA GLY A 111 -28.32 -4.93 6.87
C GLY A 111 -27.09 -5.84 6.86
N TYR A 112 -25.87 -5.32 6.76
CA TYR A 112 -24.65 -6.12 6.76
C TYR A 112 -24.30 -6.72 8.12
N VAL A 113 -24.42 -5.94 9.17
CA VAL A 113 -24.43 -6.45 10.54
C VAL A 113 -25.87 -6.37 10.99
N GLU A 114 -26.64 -7.38 10.65
CA GLU A 114 -28.07 -7.40 10.95
C GLU A 114 -28.36 -6.77 12.31
N GLY A 115 -29.34 -5.89 12.34
CA GLY A 115 -30.05 -5.50 13.54
C GLY A 115 -30.45 -6.68 14.44
N TYR A 116 -30.21 -7.90 13.92
CA TYR A 116 -30.33 -9.18 14.57
C TYR A 116 -29.65 -9.22 15.94
N TYR A 117 -28.41 -8.74 16.07
CA TYR A 117 -27.70 -8.80 17.34
C TYR A 117 -27.98 -7.62 18.26
N THR A 118 -28.32 -6.47 17.69
CA THR A 118 -28.57 -5.25 18.44
C THR A 118 -30.04 -5.00 18.67
N CYS A 119 -30.88 -5.44 17.72
CA CYS A 119 -32.29 -5.08 17.63
C CYS A 119 -33.23 -6.28 17.44
N TYR A 120 -32.79 -7.53 17.67
CA TYR A 120 -33.65 -8.69 17.49
C TYR A 120 -34.61 -8.81 18.65
N GLU A 121 -35.84 -8.35 18.42
CA GLU A 121 -36.92 -8.23 19.42
C GLU A 121 -37.22 -9.53 20.15
N TYR A 122 -37.03 -10.68 19.52
CA TYR A 122 -37.29 -12.01 20.09
C TYR A 122 -36.37 -12.38 21.25
N TYR A 123 -35.07 -11.98 21.20
CA TYR A 123 -34.09 -12.33 22.22
C TYR A 123 -33.80 -11.20 23.20
N PHE A 124 -33.82 -9.94 22.75
CA PHE A 124 -33.26 -8.82 23.50
C PHE A 124 -34.25 -7.67 23.72
N GLY A 125 -35.48 -7.79 23.21
CA GLY A 125 -36.51 -6.74 23.32
C GLY A 125 -36.43 -5.75 22.14
N PRO A 126 -37.25 -4.66 22.18
CA PRO A 126 -37.32 -3.74 21.05
C PRO A 126 -35.98 -3.05 20.80
N CYS A 127 -35.68 -2.89 19.53
CA CYS A 127 -34.52 -2.08 19.10
C CYS A 127 -34.69 -0.64 19.58
N VAL A 128 -33.71 -0.15 20.32
CA VAL A 128 -33.74 1.19 20.88
C VAL A 128 -32.82 2.12 20.07
N ASP A 129 -31.63 1.63 19.71
CA ASP A 129 -30.64 2.39 18.97
C ASP A 129 -29.64 1.40 18.33
N PRO A 130 -29.62 1.25 16.99
CA PRO A 130 -28.75 0.33 16.28
C PRO A 130 -27.39 0.93 15.97
N SER A 131 -27.11 2.16 16.39
CA SER A 131 -25.85 2.82 16.05
C SER A 131 -24.64 2.05 16.57
N ILE A 132 -23.57 2.02 15.76
CA ILE A 132 -22.32 1.32 16.04
C ILE A 132 -21.16 2.31 15.94
N GLN A 133 -20.36 2.38 17.00
CA GLN A 133 -19.09 3.09 16.99
C GLN A 133 -17.95 2.08 16.87
N PHE A 134 -17.06 2.32 15.94
CA PHE A 134 -15.82 1.55 15.76
C PHE A 134 -14.66 2.29 16.41
N GLU A 135 -13.88 1.56 17.18
CA GLU A 135 -12.63 2.00 17.78
C GLU A 135 -11.54 1.00 17.44
N ASN A 136 -10.38 1.47 17.01
CA ASN A 136 -9.24 0.63 16.73
C ASN A 136 -7.96 1.26 17.26
N ASP A 137 -7.25 0.51 18.08
CA ASP A 137 -5.93 0.82 18.56
C ASP A 137 -4.95 -0.18 17.94
N THR A 138 -3.94 0.33 17.27
CA THR A 138 -2.88 -0.48 16.69
C THR A 138 -1.54 0.03 17.16
N HIS A 139 -0.74 -0.84 17.78
CA HIS A 139 0.65 -0.58 18.10
C HIS A 139 1.55 -1.45 17.23
N GLN A 140 2.57 -0.86 16.60
CA GLN A 140 3.50 -1.56 15.72
C GLN A 140 4.94 -1.25 16.07
N GLU A 141 5.74 -2.31 16.24
CA GLU A 141 7.20 -2.27 16.32
C GLU A 141 7.77 -2.97 15.09
N TYR A 142 8.66 -2.29 14.35
CA TYR A 142 9.25 -2.82 13.11
C TYR A 142 10.75 -2.58 13.09
N ASP A 143 11.51 -3.66 13.27
CA ASP A 143 12.96 -3.66 13.29
C ASP A 143 13.53 -4.26 12.00
N THR A 144 14.60 -3.65 11.48
CA THR A 144 15.30 -4.13 10.28
C THR A 144 16.80 -4.06 10.48
N THR A 145 17.51 -5.09 10.02
CA THR A 145 18.97 -5.13 10.00
C THR A 145 19.46 -5.72 8.68
N GLU A 146 20.40 -5.03 8.03
CA GLU A 146 21.06 -5.50 6.82
C GLU A 146 22.58 -5.33 6.93
N ILE A 147 23.32 -6.34 6.51
CA ILE A 147 24.74 -6.27 6.27
C ILE A 147 25.03 -6.62 4.82
N ARG A 148 25.83 -5.77 4.14
CA ARG A 148 26.14 -5.92 2.73
C ARG A 148 27.61 -5.67 2.47
N LEU A 149 28.23 -6.51 1.65
CA LEU A 149 29.54 -6.30 1.08
C LEU A 149 29.42 -6.10 -0.43
N SER A 150 30.06 -5.08 -0.95
CA SER A 150 30.13 -4.79 -2.38
C SER A 150 31.60 -4.83 -2.82
N SER A 151 31.89 -5.48 -3.95
CA SER A 151 33.23 -5.46 -4.51
C SER A 151 33.70 -4.03 -4.81
N LYS A 152 34.96 -3.81 -4.79
CA LYS A 152 35.53 -2.62 -5.45
C LYS A 152 35.26 -2.70 -6.94
N GLU A 153 35.13 -1.55 -7.59
CA GLU A 153 34.99 -1.49 -9.04
C GLU A 153 36.11 -2.26 -9.71
N GLY A 154 35.76 -3.24 -10.52
CA GLY A 154 36.65 -4.10 -11.26
C GLY A 154 36.35 -4.06 -12.76
N GLU A 155 37.29 -4.46 -13.58
CA GLU A 155 37.14 -4.40 -15.05
C GLU A 155 36.12 -5.41 -15.59
N LYS A 156 35.98 -6.58 -14.95
CA LYS A 156 35.15 -7.69 -15.45
C LYS A 156 34.11 -8.22 -14.51
N PHE A 157 34.35 -8.18 -13.21
CA PHE A 157 33.51 -8.78 -12.21
C PHE A 157 33.29 -7.82 -11.07
N ASN A 158 32.02 -7.49 -10.84
CA ASN A 158 31.57 -6.81 -9.63
C ASN A 158 30.52 -7.67 -8.96
N TRP A 159 30.43 -7.61 -7.65
CA TRP A 159 29.50 -8.42 -6.88
C TRP A 159 29.01 -7.69 -5.65
N ILE A 160 27.82 -8.08 -5.23
CA ILE A 160 27.20 -7.73 -3.95
C ILE A 160 26.82 -9.04 -3.27
N ILE A 161 27.06 -9.16 -1.97
CA ILE A 161 26.51 -10.21 -1.12
C ILE A 161 26.01 -9.58 0.17
N GLY A 162 24.94 -10.13 0.73
CA GLY A 162 24.37 -9.60 1.96
C GLY A 162 23.49 -10.58 2.70
N ALA A 163 23.17 -10.17 3.92
CA ALA A 163 22.18 -10.81 4.77
C ALA A 163 21.22 -9.74 5.32
N PHE A 164 19.97 -10.12 5.46
CA PHE A 164 18.87 -9.28 5.88
C PHE A 164 18.05 -9.98 6.93
N GLN A 165 17.57 -9.22 7.90
CA GLN A 165 16.60 -9.68 8.89
C GLN A 165 15.63 -8.56 9.21
N THR A 166 14.35 -8.92 9.38
CA THR A 166 13.32 -8.00 9.86
C THR A 166 12.41 -8.72 10.83
N GLU A 167 11.91 -7.99 11.81
CA GLU A 167 10.88 -8.40 12.76
C GLU A 167 9.83 -7.30 12.79
N ASN A 168 8.56 -7.68 12.63
CA ASN A 168 7.41 -6.79 12.70
C ASN A 168 6.39 -7.35 13.67
N VAL A 169 6.14 -6.65 14.75
CA VAL A 169 5.11 -7.00 15.73
C VAL A 169 4.02 -5.96 15.67
N THR A 170 2.78 -6.41 15.46
CA THR A 170 1.61 -5.53 15.44
C THR A 170 0.55 -6.07 16.39
N GLU A 171 0.17 -5.24 17.34
CA GLU A 171 -0.92 -5.47 18.26
C GLU A 171 -2.17 -4.75 17.75
N TYR A 172 -3.29 -5.46 17.68
CA TYR A 172 -4.58 -4.94 17.21
C TYR A 172 -5.62 -5.07 18.31
N ASP A 173 -6.23 -3.98 18.75
CA ASP A 173 -7.47 -3.99 19.51
C ASP A 173 -8.54 -3.22 18.74
N SER A 174 -9.40 -3.96 18.01
CA SER A 174 -10.48 -3.36 17.24
C SER A 174 -11.80 -3.70 17.91
N GLN A 175 -12.63 -2.71 18.18
CA GLN A 175 -13.82 -2.80 19.00
C GLN A 175 -15.01 -2.17 18.29
N TRP A 176 -16.14 -2.89 18.23
CA TRP A 176 -17.41 -2.39 17.71
C TRP A 176 -18.40 -2.23 18.86
N HIS A 177 -18.60 -0.99 19.27
CA HIS A 177 -19.47 -0.62 20.36
C HIS A 177 -20.90 -0.40 19.87
N VAL A 178 -21.86 -1.02 20.55
CA VAL A 178 -23.29 -0.79 20.36
C VAL A 178 -23.88 -0.35 21.70
N PRO A 179 -24.01 0.97 21.95
CA PRO A 179 -24.39 1.49 23.27
C PRO A 179 -25.71 0.98 23.82
N ALA A 180 -26.65 0.59 22.96
CA ALA A 180 -27.97 0.06 23.32
C ALA A 180 -28.03 -1.47 23.35
N ILE A 181 -26.93 -2.19 23.19
CA ILE A 181 -26.91 -3.66 23.21
C ILE A 181 -27.37 -4.20 24.57
N ASN A 182 -28.09 -5.31 24.55
CA ASN A 182 -28.39 -6.02 25.80
C ASN A 182 -27.07 -6.52 26.42
N PRO A 183 -26.79 -6.24 27.70
CA PRO A 183 -25.53 -6.66 28.34
C PRO A 183 -25.25 -8.19 28.25
N ASP A 184 -26.29 -9.02 28.16
CA ASP A 184 -26.16 -10.47 27.98
C ASP A 184 -25.71 -10.84 26.55
N ALA A 185 -25.80 -9.91 25.60
CA ALA A 185 -25.33 -10.04 24.22
C ALA A 185 -23.95 -9.43 23.99
N ALA A 186 -23.40 -8.71 24.96
CA ALA A 186 -22.06 -8.11 24.85
C ALA A 186 -20.96 -9.16 25.01
N VAL A 187 -19.81 -8.92 24.39
CA VAL A 187 -18.59 -9.73 24.58
C VAL A 187 -18.25 -9.80 26.07
N PRO A 188 -17.97 -10.99 26.66
CA PRO A 188 -17.75 -11.14 28.08
C PRO A 188 -16.64 -10.22 28.62
N GLY A 189 -16.97 -9.50 29.69
CA GLY A 189 -16.06 -8.52 30.31
C GLY A 189 -16.26 -7.09 29.82
N SER A 190 -17.01 -6.88 28.75
CA SER A 190 -17.44 -5.56 28.23
C SER A 190 -18.84 -5.19 28.67
N LYS A 191 -19.27 -3.96 28.34
CA LYS A 191 -20.64 -3.48 28.57
C LYS A 191 -21.46 -3.39 27.30
N ASP A 192 -20.82 -3.08 26.20
CA ASP A 192 -21.43 -2.65 24.94
C ASP A 192 -20.70 -3.15 23.69
N LEU A 193 -19.64 -3.97 23.84
CA LEU A 193 -18.96 -4.55 22.70
C LEU A 193 -19.81 -5.64 22.04
N TYR A 194 -20.20 -5.37 20.81
CA TYR A 194 -20.85 -6.35 19.95
C TYR A 194 -19.83 -7.33 19.36
N TYR A 195 -18.70 -6.81 18.86
CA TYR A 195 -17.60 -7.56 18.24
C TYR A 195 -16.26 -6.99 18.69
N GLN A 196 -15.27 -7.85 18.83
CA GLN A 196 -13.91 -7.45 19.16
C GLN A 196 -12.88 -8.33 18.45
N THR A 197 -11.76 -7.70 18.06
CA THR A 197 -10.52 -8.40 17.77
C THR A 197 -9.42 -7.85 18.67
N ASP A 198 -8.78 -8.72 19.45
CA ASP A 198 -7.66 -8.39 20.33
C ASP A 198 -6.57 -9.41 20.01
N GLN A 199 -5.62 -9.02 19.15
CA GLN A 199 -4.70 -9.93 18.48
C GLN A 199 -3.31 -9.35 18.38
N VAL A 200 -2.31 -10.23 18.49
CA VAL A 200 -0.91 -9.91 18.22
C VAL A 200 -0.46 -10.71 17.00
N ARG A 201 0.04 -10.00 15.99
CA ARG A 201 0.72 -10.56 14.83
C ARG A 201 2.22 -10.31 14.97
N ALA A 202 3.02 -11.37 14.79
CA ALA A 202 4.46 -11.25 14.65
C ALA A 202 4.89 -11.85 13.30
N GLU A 203 5.71 -11.11 12.58
CA GLU A 203 6.22 -11.46 11.24
C GLU A 203 7.74 -11.31 11.25
N ASP A 204 8.42 -12.43 11.02
CA ASP A 204 9.87 -12.52 10.95
C ASP A 204 10.30 -12.89 9.53
N GLU A 205 11.27 -12.19 8.98
CA GLU A 205 11.94 -12.60 7.75
C GLU A 205 13.45 -12.55 7.92
N SER A 206 14.13 -13.59 7.44
CA SER A 206 15.57 -13.60 7.28
C SER A 206 15.93 -13.99 5.85
N ALA A 207 16.95 -13.35 5.28
CA ALA A 207 17.39 -13.64 3.93
C ALA A 207 18.90 -13.51 3.76
N VAL A 208 19.41 -14.28 2.79
CA VAL A 208 20.74 -14.10 2.22
C VAL A 208 20.61 -13.86 0.73
N PHE A 209 21.40 -12.93 0.21
CA PHE A 209 21.31 -12.55 -1.20
C PHE A 209 22.67 -12.22 -1.79
N GLY A 210 22.73 -12.27 -3.12
CA GLY A 210 23.89 -11.82 -3.86
C GLY A 210 23.56 -11.48 -5.30
N GLU A 211 24.31 -10.55 -5.86
CA GLU A 211 24.32 -10.23 -7.29
C GLU A 211 25.74 -10.28 -7.84
N LEU A 212 25.87 -10.77 -9.06
CA LEU A 212 27.10 -10.79 -9.85
C LEU A 212 26.90 -9.98 -11.12
N TYR A 213 27.77 -9.03 -11.37
CA TYR A 213 27.84 -8.23 -12.58
C TYR A 213 29.05 -8.68 -13.38
N TYR A 214 28.84 -9.15 -14.60
CA TYR A 214 29.89 -9.66 -15.48
C TYR A 214 29.93 -8.86 -16.76
N GLN A 215 31.02 -8.10 -16.94
CA GLN A 215 31.29 -7.39 -18.18
C GLN A 215 31.77 -8.38 -19.24
N ILE A 216 30.89 -8.81 -20.15
CA ILE A 216 31.20 -9.76 -21.22
C ILE A 216 32.20 -9.13 -22.19
N ASN A 217 31.94 -7.88 -22.54
CA ASN A 217 32.84 -7.02 -23.35
C ASN A 217 32.51 -5.54 -23.09
N ASP A 218 33.19 -4.61 -23.74
CA ASP A 218 33.01 -3.17 -23.52
C ASP A 218 31.59 -2.63 -23.71
N LYS A 219 30.68 -3.44 -24.28
CA LYS A 219 29.31 -3.06 -24.59
C LYS A 219 28.23 -3.93 -23.91
N MET A 220 28.61 -5.06 -23.36
CA MET A 220 27.65 -6.05 -22.85
C MET A 220 27.95 -6.41 -21.40
N GLU A 221 26.94 -6.28 -20.56
CA GLU A 221 26.99 -6.70 -19.15
C GLU A 221 25.87 -7.69 -18.85
N LEU A 222 26.22 -8.76 -18.14
CA LEU A 222 25.30 -9.74 -17.60
C LEU A 222 25.22 -9.55 -16.09
N THR A 223 23.99 -9.40 -15.57
CA THR A 223 23.73 -9.41 -14.12
C THR A 223 22.98 -10.69 -13.75
N LEU A 224 23.45 -11.35 -12.69
CA LEU A 224 22.80 -12.51 -12.09
C LEU A 224 22.55 -12.22 -10.61
N GLY A 225 21.30 -12.30 -10.17
CA GLY A 225 20.91 -12.11 -8.78
C GLY A 225 20.19 -13.34 -8.22
N HIS A 226 20.39 -13.61 -6.94
CA HIS A 226 19.67 -14.65 -6.21
C HIS A 226 19.49 -14.23 -4.75
N ARG A 227 18.28 -14.44 -4.22
CA ARG A 227 17.93 -14.24 -2.81
C ARG A 227 17.22 -15.50 -2.31
N LYS A 228 17.69 -16.04 -1.20
CA LYS A 228 17.01 -17.07 -0.43
C LYS A 228 16.49 -16.44 0.86
N PHE A 229 15.25 -16.74 1.21
CA PHE A 229 14.61 -16.20 2.39
C PHE A 229 13.83 -17.28 3.13
N ASP A 230 13.68 -17.05 4.43
CA ASP A 230 12.79 -17.78 5.32
C ASP A 230 11.91 -16.75 6.03
N ASN A 231 10.60 -17.01 6.10
CA ASN A 231 9.64 -16.14 6.80
C ASN A 231 8.73 -16.95 7.72
N GLU A 232 8.37 -16.34 8.84
CA GLU A 232 7.41 -16.86 9.80
C GLU A 232 6.38 -15.79 10.11
N THR A 233 5.09 -16.16 10.12
CA THR A 233 4.01 -15.29 10.60
C THR A 233 3.23 -16.03 11.67
N THR A 234 3.07 -15.41 12.83
CA THR A 234 2.17 -15.88 13.87
C THR A 234 1.06 -14.88 14.14
N LEU A 235 -0.14 -15.38 14.47
CA LEU A 235 -1.27 -14.55 14.87
C LEU A 235 -1.97 -15.23 16.05
N LYS A 236 -2.09 -14.51 17.17
CA LYS A 236 -2.68 -15.03 18.41
C LYS A 236 -3.61 -14.01 19.04
N GLY A 237 -4.65 -14.47 19.71
CA GLY A 237 -5.57 -13.63 20.46
C GLY A 237 -7.03 -14.02 20.28
N PHE A 238 -7.89 -13.04 20.39
CA PHE A 238 -9.33 -13.18 20.31
C PHE A 238 -9.90 -12.53 19.05
N VAL A 239 -10.97 -13.14 18.50
CA VAL A 239 -11.84 -12.55 17.48
C VAL A 239 -13.26 -13.05 17.65
N GLY A 240 -14.24 -12.17 17.60
CA GLY A 240 -15.65 -12.57 17.52
C GLY A 240 -16.61 -11.79 18.36
N THR A 241 -17.84 -12.32 18.36
CA THR A 241 -18.98 -11.89 19.17
C THR A 241 -19.19 -12.86 20.33
N ILE A 242 -20.24 -12.63 21.12
CA ILE A 242 -20.70 -13.62 22.12
C ILE A 242 -21.19 -14.93 21.49
N TRP A 243 -21.64 -14.88 20.20
CA TRP A 243 -22.23 -16.04 19.53
C TRP A 243 -21.26 -16.77 18.61
N TRP A 244 -20.30 -16.08 18.07
CA TRP A 244 -19.51 -16.55 16.96
C TRP A 244 -18.04 -16.07 17.07
N PRO A 245 -16.99 -16.87 16.67
CA PRO A 245 -17.08 -18.21 16.06
C PRO A 245 -17.39 -19.33 17.05
N ASN A 246 -17.23 -19.10 18.35
CA ASN A 246 -17.53 -20.04 19.41
C ASN A 246 -18.49 -19.37 20.41
N SER A 247 -19.55 -20.03 20.77
CA SER A 247 -20.52 -19.46 21.71
C SER A 247 -19.88 -19.18 23.08
N LEU A 248 -19.92 -17.92 23.47
CA LEU A 248 -19.52 -17.43 24.80
C LEU A 248 -20.72 -17.10 25.68
N TYR A 249 -21.94 -17.44 25.24
CA TYR A 249 -23.16 -17.13 25.94
C TYR A 249 -23.15 -17.69 27.38
N GLY A 250 -23.40 -16.82 28.35
CA GLY A 250 -23.32 -17.15 29.78
C GLY A 250 -21.89 -17.29 30.33
N SER A 251 -20.86 -17.05 29.53
CA SER A 251 -19.48 -16.96 30.00
C SER A 251 -19.21 -15.60 30.64
N THR A 252 -18.33 -15.58 31.63
CA THR A 252 -17.81 -14.34 32.22
C THR A 252 -16.39 -14.02 31.73
N THR A 253 -15.82 -14.84 30.85
CA THR A 253 -14.47 -14.72 30.34
C THR A 253 -14.45 -14.87 28.82
N ARG A 254 -13.48 -14.24 28.20
CA ARG A 254 -13.17 -14.24 26.77
C ARG A 254 -11.81 -14.92 26.58
N PRO A 255 -11.74 -16.23 26.30
CA PRO A 255 -10.49 -16.91 26.01
C PRO A 255 -10.04 -16.60 24.56
N ASP A 256 -8.73 -16.64 24.33
CA ASP A 256 -8.19 -16.58 22.98
C ASP A 256 -8.72 -17.75 22.13
N ASN A 257 -9.05 -17.46 20.89
CA ASN A 257 -9.58 -18.42 19.92
C ASN A 257 -8.84 -18.40 18.57
N VAL A 258 -7.84 -17.54 18.41
CA VAL A 258 -6.94 -17.48 17.27
C VAL A 258 -5.55 -17.87 17.73
N ASN A 259 -4.93 -18.84 17.02
CA ASN A 259 -3.55 -19.24 17.21
C ASN A 259 -3.08 -19.87 15.90
N SER A 260 -2.72 -19.02 14.95
CA SER A 260 -2.32 -19.41 13.61
C SER A 260 -0.83 -19.19 13.42
N LYS A 261 -0.21 -20.04 12.60
CA LYS A 261 1.19 -19.92 12.24
C LYS A 261 1.36 -20.30 10.77
N TYR A 262 2.10 -19.48 10.05
CA TYR A 262 2.61 -19.73 8.71
C TYR A 262 4.14 -19.76 8.74
N ASP A 263 4.74 -20.73 8.08
CA ASP A 263 6.19 -20.82 7.86
C ASP A 263 6.44 -20.96 6.35
N GLY A 264 7.27 -20.10 5.78
CA GLY A 264 7.65 -20.13 4.38
C GLY A 264 9.17 -20.12 4.20
N SER A 265 9.67 -20.82 3.18
CA SER A 265 11.07 -20.78 2.77
C SER A 265 11.14 -20.95 1.27
N ASP A 266 11.69 -19.97 0.56
CA ASP A 266 11.81 -20.00 -0.89
C ASP A 266 12.98 -19.15 -1.38
N SER A 267 13.09 -18.98 -2.70
CA SER A 267 14.11 -18.15 -3.32
C SER A 267 13.59 -17.48 -4.59
N ILE A 268 14.13 -16.32 -4.88
CA ILE A 268 13.88 -15.56 -6.09
C ILE A 268 15.18 -15.27 -6.82
N SER A 269 15.09 -15.17 -8.14
CA SER A 269 16.25 -14.96 -9.03
C SER A 269 16.02 -13.83 -10.00
N LYS A 270 17.13 -13.25 -10.49
CA LYS A 270 17.13 -12.21 -11.50
C LYS A 270 18.24 -12.48 -12.51
N ILE A 271 17.94 -12.31 -13.78
CA ILE A 271 18.90 -12.25 -14.86
C ILE A 271 18.63 -11.00 -15.70
N ASN A 272 19.67 -10.21 -15.96
CA ASN A 272 19.63 -9.05 -16.84
C ASN A 272 20.78 -9.12 -17.83
N LEU A 273 20.51 -8.81 -19.08
CA LEU A 273 21.54 -8.57 -20.10
C LEU A 273 21.34 -7.18 -20.66
N SER A 274 22.33 -6.32 -20.48
CA SER A 274 22.37 -4.98 -21.06
C SER A 274 23.34 -4.89 -22.21
N TYR A 275 22.99 -4.10 -23.24
CA TYR A 275 23.81 -3.84 -24.41
C TYR A 275 23.90 -2.35 -24.70
N GLN A 276 25.11 -1.79 -24.57
CA GLN A 276 25.40 -0.40 -24.93
C GLN A 276 25.60 -0.29 -26.44
N VAL A 277 24.57 0.23 -27.14
CA VAL A 277 24.62 0.41 -28.61
C VAL A 277 25.69 1.41 -28.98
N ASP A 278 25.65 2.57 -28.30
CA ASP A 278 26.62 3.66 -28.36
C ASP A 278 26.68 4.37 -26.99
N ASN A 279 27.40 5.50 -26.91
CA ASN A 279 27.57 6.24 -25.65
C ASN A 279 26.26 6.79 -25.06
N ASN A 280 25.23 6.87 -25.87
CA ASN A 280 23.95 7.53 -25.52
C ASN A 280 22.76 6.58 -25.55
N SER A 281 22.94 5.33 -25.98
CA SER A 281 21.82 4.40 -26.20
C SER A 281 22.13 3.01 -25.67
N MET A 282 21.19 2.44 -24.93
CA MET A 282 21.28 1.12 -24.31
C MET A 282 19.99 0.34 -24.55
N LEU A 283 20.13 -0.96 -24.81
CA LEU A 283 19.06 -1.94 -24.80
C LEU A 283 19.26 -2.89 -23.62
N TYR A 284 18.18 -3.44 -23.08
CA TYR A 284 18.28 -4.47 -22.06
C TYR A 284 17.12 -5.46 -22.14
N ILE A 285 17.38 -6.65 -21.60
CA ILE A 285 16.35 -7.64 -21.29
C ILE A 285 16.56 -8.12 -19.87
N THR A 286 15.47 -8.12 -19.08
CA THR A 286 15.46 -8.58 -17.70
C THR A 286 14.41 -9.68 -17.54
N ARG A 287 14.77 -10.77 -16.84
CA ARG A 287 13.82 -11.68 -16.22
C ARG A 287 14.09 -11.68 -14.73
N SER A 288 13.07 -11.36 -13.94
CA SER A 288 13.17 -11.28 -12.47
C SER A 288 11.95 -11.87 -11.82
N GLU A 289 12.16 -12.42 -10.65
CA GLU A 289 11.10 -12.95 -9.78
C GLU A 289 10.94 -12.03 -8.58
N GLY A 290 9.70 -11.88 -8.10
CA GLY A 290 9.29 -11.22 -6.87
C GLY A 290 8.32 -12.09 -6.09
N TYR A 291 8.08 -11.78 -4.83
CA TYR A 291 7.14 -12.53 -3.99
C TYR A 291 6.50 -11.61 -2.96
N ARG A 292 5.33 -12.03 -2.49
CA ARG A 292 4.77 -11.59 -1.21
C ARG A 292 4.74 -12.78 -0.26
N PRO A 293 5.17 -12.64 1.01
CA PRO A 293 5.12 -13.74 1.96
C PRO A 293 3.67 -14.17 2.21
N GLY A 294 3.48 -15.44 2.52
CA GLY A 294 2.22 -15.92 3.06
C GLY A 294 2.01 -15.42 4.49
N GLY A 295 0.83 -15.63 5.02
CA GLY A 295 0.48 -15.10 6.32
C GLY A 295 -0.70 -15.79 6.99
N ALA A 296 -1.24 -15.13 8.01
CA ALA A 296 -2.36 -15.63 8.80
C ALA A 296 -3.57 -14.69 8.70
N ASN A 297 -4.73 -15.26 8.45
CA ASN A 297 -6.01 -14.54 8.49
C ASN A 297 -6.42 -14.22 9.92
N ARG A 298 -7.04 -13.06 10.12
CA ARG A 298 -7.56 -12.61 11.42
C ARG A 298 -8.79 -13.39 11.88
N THR A 299 -9.23 -14.34 11.10
CA THR A 299 -10.36 -15.25 11.37
C THR A 299 -10.00 -16.68 10.96
N THR A 300 -10.70 -17.68 11.50
CA THR A 300 -10.46 -19.10 11.20
C THR A 300 -11.52 -19.71 10.28
N GLN A 301 -12.38 -18.90 9.69
CA GLN A 301 -13.57 -19.37 8.95
C GLN A 301 -13.28 -19.86 7.54
N LEU A 302 -12.27 -19.34 6.86
CA LEU A 302 -11.85 -19.81 5.54
C LEU A 302 -10.58 -20.61 5.64
N GLY A 303 -9.56 -20.28 5.98
CA GLY A 303 -8.26 -20.86 6.23
C GLY A 303 -7.56 -20.02 7.28
N ALA A 304 -6.89 -20.67 8.18
CA ALA A 304 -6.12 -19.96 9.19
C ALA A 304 -4.96 -19.20 8.59
N THR A 305 -4.50 -19.64 7.39
CA THR A 305 -3.32 -19.08 6.69
C THR A 305 -3.56 -19.04 5.19
N TYR A 306 -2.79 -18.21 4.51
CA TYR A 306 -2.67 -18.15 3.06
C TYR A 306 -1.20 -18.28 2.67
N ASP A 307 -0.94 -18.80 1.47
CA ASP A 307 0.41 -19.09 0.98
C ASP A 307 1.06 -17.84 0.35
N ALA A 308 2.39 -17.87 0.19
CA ALA A 308 3.13 -16.89 -0.56
C ALA A 308 2.68 -16.87 -2.02
N ASP A 309 2.69 -15.71 -2.65
CA ASP A 309 2.52 -15.57 -4.09
C ASP A 309 3.83 -15.13 -4.77
N PHE A 310 3.94 -15.47 -6.05
CA PHE A 310 5.15 -15.22 -6.83
C PHE A 310 4.81 -14.54 -8.15
N LEU A 311 5.59 -13.52 -8.46
CA LEU A 311 5.49 -12.78 -9.72
C LEU A 311 6.78 -12.97 -10.52
N THR A 312 6.65 -13.43 -11.77
CA THR A 312 7.76 -13.46 -12.73
C THR A 312 7.56 -12.37 -13.77
N SER A 313 8.49 -11.42 -13.82
CA SER A 313 8.50 -10.36 -14.85
C SER A 313 9.56 -10.65 -15.91
N THR A 314 9.17 -10.49 -17.17
CA THR A 314 10.09 -10.45 -18.32
C THR A 314 9.92 -9.12 -19.02
N GLU A 315 10.98 -8.34 -19.08
CA GLU A 315 10.99 -6.99 -19.62
C GLU A 315 12.07 -6.82 -20.67
N PHE A 316 11.70 -6.20 -21.79
CA PHE A 316 12.64 -5.69 -22.79
C PHE A 316 12.52 -4.17 -22.86
N GLY A 317 13.64 -3.47 -22.73
CA GLY A 317 13.61 -2.02 -22.74
C GLY A 317 14.79 -1.37 -23.45
N PHE A 318 14.64 -0.07 -23.64
CA PHE A 318 15.68 0.79 -24.18
C PHE A 318 15.77 2.12 -23.43
N LYS A 319 16.97 2.71 -23.42
CA LYS A 319 17.21 4.06 -22.92
C LYS A 319 18.05 4.80 -23.93
N SER A 320 17.67 6.04 -24.27
CA SER A 320 18.35 6.81 -25.30
C SER A 320 18.38 8.30 -24.97
N ILE A 321 19.54 8.92 -25.26
CA ILE A 321 19.71 10.37 -25.29
C ILE A 321 20.13 10.74 -26.71
N SER A 322 19.38 11.60 -27.38
CA SER A 322 19.59 11.98 -28.77
C SER A 322 19.44 13.48 -28.99
N MET A 323 19.60 13.93 -30.23
CA MET A 323 19.48 15.35 -30.61
C MET A 323 20.40 16.27 -29.77
N ASP A 324 21.66 15.88 -29.62
CA ASP A 324 22.66 16.61 -28.82
C ASP A 324 22.23 16.83 -27.35
N GLY A 325 21.58 15.80 -26.76
CA GLY A 325 21.12 15.84 -25.39
C GLY A 325 19.72 16.44 -25.19
N ARG A 326 19.08 16.91 -26.26
CA ARG A 326 17.75 17.54 -26.18
C ARG A 326 16.60 16.57 -26.04
N LEU A 327 16.74 15.32 -26.49
CA LEU A 327 15.73 14.29 -26.34
C LEU A 327 16.26 13.13 -25.52
N ARG A 328 15.66 12.89 -24.35
CA ARG A 328 15.77 11.64 -23.61
C ARG A 328 14.52 10.83 -23.86
N LEU A 329 14.67 9.59 -24.30
CA LEU A 329 13.58 8.67 -24.58
C LEU A 329 13.91 7.30 -23.97
N ASN A 330 13.04 6.83 -23.08
CA ASN A 330 13.08 5.49 -22.52
C ASN A 330 11.78 4.76 -22.88
N GLY A 331 11.85 3.45 -22.99
CA GLY A 331 10.68 2.62 -23.16
C GLY A 331 10.94 1.20 -22.72
N ALA A 332 9.89 0.54 -22.28
CA ALA A 332 9.88 -0.85 -21.89
C ALA A 332 8.61 -1.55 -22.37
N MET A 333 8.72 -2.82 -22.69
CA MET A 333 7.61 -3.75 -22.87
C MET A 333 7.80 -4.87 -21.86
N TYR A 334 6.73 -5.26 -21.19
CA TYR A 334 6.81 -6.27 -20.14
C TYR A 334 5.67 -7.28 -20.23
N GLN A 335 5.97 -8.46 -19.71
CA GLN A 335 5.01 -9.49 -19.35
C GLN A 335 5.29 -9.92 -17.93
N MET A 336 4.25 -9.93 -17.11
CA MET A 336 4.27 -10.37 -15.72
C MET A 336 3.32 -11.54 -15.56
N ASP A 337 3.81 -12.67 -15.10
CA ASP A 337 3.03 -13.85 -14.74
C ASP A 337 3.00 -13.95 -13.22
N TRP A 338 1.81 -13.99 -12.64
CA TRP A 338 1.59 -14.00 -11.21
C TRP A 338 0.92 -15.30 -10.80
N ASP A 339 1.62 -16.10 -10.02
CA ASP A 339 1.16 -17.38 -9.52
C ASP A 339 0.68 -17.25 -8.07
N ASP A 340 -0.44 -17.91 -7.75
CA ASP A 340 -1.07 -17.97 -6.43
C ASP A 340 -1.39 -16.58 -5.84
N ILE A 341 -1.85 -15.65 -6.68
CA ILE A 341 -2.10 -14.25 -6.31
C ILE A 341 -2.93 -14.13 -5.03
N GLN A 342 -2.39 -13.42 -4.05
CA GLN A 342 -3.09 -13.07 -2.82
C GLN A 342 -4.04 -11.91 -3.09
N LEU A 343 -5.33 -12.09 -2.86
CA LEU A 343 -6.33 -11.02 -2.91
C LEU A 343 -7.03 -10.90 -1.56
N GLY A 344 -7.14 -9.66 -1.08
CA GLY A 344 -8.01 -9.32 0.05
C GLY A 344 -9.44 -9.12 -0.44
N TRP A 345 -10.40 -9.69 0.26
CA TRP A 345 -11.83 -9.58 -0.05
C TRP A 345 -12.67 -9.65 1.22
N PHE A 346 -13.93 -9.30 1.12
CA PHE A 346 -14.87 -9.30 2.23
C PHE A 346 -16.13 -10.09 1.87
N ASP A 347 -16.58 -10.95 2.76
CA ASP A 347 -17.89 -11.65 2.69
C ASP A 347 -18.43 -11.78 4.11
N SER A 348 -19.46 -11.01 4.42
CA SER A 348 -20.08 -10.97 5.74
C SER A 348 -20.66 -12.33 6.19
N SER A 349 -20.97 -13.23 5.23
CA SER A 349 -21.42 -14.59 5.54
C SER A 349 -20.29 -15.49 6.05
N ILE A 350 -19.05 -15.09 5.85
CA ILE A 350 -17.83 -15.83 6.23
C ILE A 350 -17.12 -15.16 7.39
N SER A 351 -16.94 -13.84 7.32
CA SER A 351 -16.19 -13.09 8.32
C SER A 351 -16.67 -11.63 8.35
N LEU A 352 -16.62 -11.01 9.51
CA LEU A 352 -16.82 -9.56 9.68
C LEU A 352 -15.49 -8.79 9.51
N LEU A 353 -14.43 -9.46 9.12
CA LEU A 353 -13.12 -8.88 8.77
C LEU A 353 -12.76 -9.28 7.36
N GLY A 354 -12.03 -8.42 6.67
CA GLY A 354 -11.41 -8.76 5.40
C GLY A 354 -10.54 -10.01 5.51
N LEU A 355 -10.58 -10.83 4.49
CA LEU A 355 -9.86 -12.08 4.34
C LEU A 355 -8.84 -11.97 3.22
N VAL A 356 -7.78 -12.76 3.30
CA VAL A 356 -6.84 -12.96 2.20
C VAL A 356 -6.91 -14.43 1.78
N ASP A 357 -7.05 -14.68 0.48
CA ASP A 357 -6.98 -16.01 -0.10
C ASP A 357 -6.07 -16.00 -1.34
N ASN A 358 -5.57 -17.17 -1.71
CA ASN A 358 -4.81 -17.36 -2.94
C ASN A 358 -5.82 -17.69 -4.06
N ILE A 359 -6.04 -16.75 -4.97
CA ILE A 359 -7.12 -16.84 -5.97
C ILE A 359 -6.67 -17.40 -7.31
N GLY A 360 -5.46 -17.95 -7.40
CA GLY A 360 -4.93 -18.58 -8.59
C GLY A 360 -3.97 -17.69 -9.37
N LYS A 361 -4.08 -17.66 -10.71
CA LYS A 361 -3.10 -17.01 -11.58
C LYS A 361 -3.63 -15.74 -12.20
N ALA A 362 -2.73 -14.78 -12.36
CA ALA A 362 -2.99 -13.56 -13.12
C ALA A 362 -1.82 -13.25 -14.06
N ASN A 363 -2.08 -12.42 -15.05
CA ASN A 363 -1.08 -11.95 -16.00
C ASN A 363 -1.27 -10.45 -16.23
N SER A 364 -0.15 -9.73 -16.33
CA SER A 364 -0.15 -8.32 -16.72
C SER A 364 0.82 -8.12 -17.88
N ASN A 365 0.35 -7.56 -18.97
CA ASN A 365 1.16 -7.24 -20.15
C ASN A 365 1.03 -5.76 -20.45
N GLY A 366 2.16 -5.13 -20.79
CA GLY A 366 2.10 -3.72 -21.06
C GLY A 366 3.34 -3.16 -21.73
N PHE A 367 3.25 -1.87 -22.00
CA PHE A 367 4.40 -1.10 -22.41
C PHE A 367 4.35 0.31 -21.79
N GLU A 368 5.54 0.87 -21.59
CA GLU A 368 5.72 2.19 -21.03
C GLU A 368 6.70 3.00 -21.89
N ILE A 369 6.41 4.28 -22.03
CA ILE A 369 7.28 5.25 -22.70
C ILE A 369 7.41 6.49 -21.84
N ASP A 370 8.64 6.95 -21.67
CA ASP A 370 9.03 8.17 -20.98
C ASP A 370 9.88 9.03 -21.90
N ALA A 371 9.43 10.25 -22.17
CA ALA A 371 10.15 11.18 -23.04
C ALA A 371 10.30 12.55 -22.36
N LYS A 372 11.50 13.11 -22.41
CA LYS A 372 11.78 14.52 -22.07
C LYS A 372 12.44 15.21 -23.24
N TYR A 373 11.81 16.27 -23.74
CA TYR A 373 12.29 17.00 -24.89
C TYR A 373 12.46 18.49 -24.58
N ILE A 374 13.68 18.99 -24.81
CA ILE A 374 14.01 20.41 -24.75
C ILE A 374 13.61 21.03 -26.11
N LEU A 375 12.40 21.58 -26.17
CA LEU A 375 11.82 22.12 -27.39
C LEU A 375 12.52 23.41 -27.81
N SER A 376 12.88 24.27 -26.85
CA SER A 376 13.66 25.48 -27.02
C SER A 376 14.51 25.76 -25.78
N ASP A 377 15.29 26.83 -25.79
CA ASP A 377 16.09 27.26 -24.62
C ASP A 377 15.22 27.59 -23.39
N THR A 378 13.93 27.83 -23.61
CA THR A 378 12.96 28.20 -22.55
C THR A 378 11.83 27.21 -22.35
N VAL A 379 11.69 26.18 -23.21
CA VAL A 379 10.55 25.25 -23.14
C VAL A 379 11.05 23.81 -23.10
N THR A 380 10.64 23.11 -22.04
CA THR A 380 10.85 21.66 -21.89
C THR A 380 9.50 20.97 -21.75
N VAL A 381 9.34 19.85 -22.47
CA VAL A 381 8.15 19.00 -22.41
C VAL A 381 8.57 17.62 -21.93
N ALA A 382 7.87 17.07 -20.94
CA ALA A 382 7.99 15.68 -20.52
C ALA A 382 6.64 14.96 -20.69
N VAL A 383 6.70 13.73 -21.18
CA VAL A 383 5.52 12.88 -21.42
C VAL A 383 5.85 11.48 -20.87
N GLY A 384 4.98 10.97 -20.03
CA GLY A 384 4.93 9.57 -19.64
C GLY A 384 3.65 8.94 -20.19
N TYR A 385 3.73 7.73 -20.71
CA TYR A 385 2.59 6.95 -21.17
C TYR A 385 2.78 5.49 -20.78
N ALA A 386 1.74 4.89 -20.21
CA ALA A 386 1.69 3.47 -19.90
C ALA A 386 0.38 2.88 -20.43
N ASN A 387 0.50 1.68 -21.00
CA ASN A 387 -0.64 0.83 -21.32
C ASN A 387 -0.42 -0.53 -20.64
N ASN A 388 -1.43 -1.02 -19.95
CA ASN A 388 -1.36 -2.24 -19.17
C ASN A 388 -2.66 -3.03 -19.29
N GLU A 389 -2.58 -4.32 -19.58
CA GLU A 389 -3.69 -5.27 -19.53
C GLU A 389 -3.39 -6.27 -18.42
N ALA A 390 -4.17 -6.25 -17.35
CA ALA A 390 -3.99 -7.10 -16.17
C ALA A 390 -5.24 -7.94 -15.93
N VAL A 391 -5.15 -9.26 -16.12
CA VAL A 391 -6.31 -10.18 -16.13
C VAL A 391 -6.02 -11.47 -15.35
N LEU A 392 -7.08 -12.07 -14.80
CA LEU A 392 -7.04 -13.46 -14.31
C LEU A 392 -6.74 -14.45 -15.43
N LYS A 393 -6.07 -15.55 -15.11
CA LYS A 393 -5.75 -16.67 -16.05
C LYS A 393 -6.40 -17.99 -15.69
N GLU A 394 -7.22 -18.02 -14.68
CA GLU A 394 -8.05 -19.16 -14.31
C GLU A 394 -9.28 -18.71 -13.52
N ASP A 395 -10.33 -19.52 -13.53
CA ASP A 395 -11.52 -19.24 -12.72
C ASP A 395 -11.20 -19.37 -11.23
N TYR A 396 -11.59 -18.38 -10.43
CA TYR A 396 -11.59 -18.51 -8.97
C TYR A 396 -12.92 -19.09 -8.50
N VAL A 397 -12.84 -20.21 -7.78
CA VAL A 397 -14.02 -20.95 -7.31
C VAL A 397 -14.00 -21.05 -5.79
N LEU A 398 -14.95 -20.37 -5.15
CA LEU A 398 -15.16 -20.42 -3.70
C LEU A 398 -16.40 -21.25 -3.37
N ARG A 399 -16.26 -22.27 -2.51
CA ARG A 399 -17.38 -23.15 -2.08
C ARG A 399 -18.20 -23.73 -3.24
N GLY A 400 -17.62 -23.88 -4.43
CA GLY A 400 -18.26 -24.44 -5.62
C GLY A 400 -19.00 -23.40 -6.47
N VAL A 401 -18.88 -22.13 -6.17
CA VAL A 401 -19.36 -20.98 -6.96
C VAL A 401 -18.16 -20.35 -7.66
N VAL A 402 -18.32 -19.96 -8.93
CA VAL A 402 -17.32 -19.20 -9.66
C VAL A 402 -17.50 -17.72 -9.29
N GLU A 403 -16.60 -17.20 -8.48
CA GLU A 403 -16.63 -15.80 -8.01
C GLU A 403 -15.95 -14.86 -9.00
N ALA A 404 -14.90 -15.33 -9.69
CA ALA A 404 -14.26 -14.58 -10.76
C ALA A 404 -13.83 -15.53 -11.90
N LYS A 405 -13.79 -15.05 -13.16
CA LYS A 405 -13.53 -15.86 -14.35
C LYS A 405 -12.17 -15.59 -14.97
N ASP A 406 -11.65 -16.61 -15.65
CA ASP A 406 -10.54 -16.44 -16.59
C ASP A 406 -10.79 -15.29 -17.59
N GLY A 407 -9.79 -14.42 -17.77
CA GLY A 407 -9.86 -13.24 -18.62
C GLY A 407 -10.49 -12.01 -17.98
N GLN A 408 -10.91 -12.07 -16.72
CA GLN A 408 -11.48 -10.93 -16.01
C GLN A 408 -10.39 -9.97 -15.55
N ASP A 409 -10.60 -8.65 -15.75
CA ASP A 409 -9.65 -7.61 -15.36
C ASP A 409 -9.44 -7.59 -13.85
N LEU A 410 -8.21 -7.41 -13.44
CA LEU A 410 -7.87 -7.17 -12.04
C LEU A 410 -8.38 -5.79 -11.59
N PRO A 411 -8.78 -5.64 -10.31
CA PRO A 411 -9.22 -4.35 -9.79
C PRO A 411 -8.08 -3.34 -9.73
N PHE A 412 -8.41 -2.05 -9.78
CA PHE A 412 -7.48 -0.91 -9.69
C PHE A 412 -6.35 -0.92 -10.74
N THR A 413 -6.60 -1.55 -11.89
CA THR A 413 -5.63 -1.65 -12.99
C THR A 413 -6.17 -0.98 -14.24
N PRO A 414 -6.08 0.35 -14.36
CA PRO A 414 -6.53 1.05 -15.56
C PRO A 414 -5.66 0.69 -16.76
N ASP A 415 -6.29 0.51 -17.93
CA ASP A 415 -5.61 0.14 -19.16
C ASP A 415 -4.62 1.20 -19.65
N THR A 416 -4.94 2.45 -19.43
CA THR A 416 -4.13 3.58 -19.90
C THR A 416 -3.90 4.62 -18.80
N LYS A 417 -2.64 5.01 -18.65
CA LYS A 417 -2.24 6.19 -17.88
C LYS A 417 -1.29 7.05 -18.69
N TYR A 418 -1.46 8.36 -18.64
CA TYR A 418 -0.43 9.25 -19.18
C TYR A 418 -0.33 10.54 -18.40
N ASN A 419 0.85 11.16 -18.48
CA ASN A 419 1.08 12.47 -17.95
C ASN A 419 1.85 13.34 -18.94
N VAL A 420 1.54 14.63 -18.92
CA VAL A 420 2.25 15.63 -19.70
C VAL A 420 2.66 16.77 -18.79
N THR A 421 3.94 17.10 -18.80
CA THR A 421 4.46 18.27 -18.07
C THR A 421 5.11 19.22 -19.06
N VAL A 422 4.71 20.48 -19.03
CA VAL A 422 5.32 21.55 -19.82
C VAL A 422 5.93 22.57 -18.87
N ASN A 423 7.24 22.76 -18.97
CA ASN A 423 7.96 23.80 -18.24
C ASN A 423 8.35 24.91 -19.20
N VAL A 424 8.03 26.15 -18.82
CA VAL A 424 8.35 27.34 -19.59
C VAL A 424 9.14 28.30 -18.71
N ASP A 425 10.41 28.54 -19.03
CA ASP A 425 11.20 29.61 -18.40
C ASP A 425 10.70 30.96 -18.92
N THR A 426 10.06 31.74 -18.06
CA THR A 426 9.45 33.02 -18.39
C THR A 426 10.40 34.20 -18.16
N GLY A 427 11.61 33.92 -17.67
CA GLY A 427 12.68 34.87 -17.40
C GLY A 427 13.87 34.13 -16.75
N ASP A 428 14.96 34.86 -16.46
CA ASP A 428 16.18 34.27 -15.90
C ASP A 428 15.96 33.56 -14.54
N THR A 429 14.92 33.94 -13.82
CA THR A 429 14.64 33.46 -12.45
C THR A 429 13.20 33.01 -12.26
N SER A 430 12.44 32.90 -13.33
CA SER A 430 11.01 32.59 -13.25
C SER A 430 10.64 31.46 -14.20
N SER A 431 9.78 30.55 -13.75
CA SER A 431 9.25 29.45 -14.56
C SER A 431 7.76 29.24 -14.33
N LEU A 432 7.09 28.79 -15.39
CA LEU A 432 5.71 28.33 -15.38
C LEU A 432 5.72 26.81 -15.67
N GLN A 433 5.02 26.04 -14.85
CA GLN A 433 4.83 24.61 -15.08
C GLN A 433 3.34 24.30 -15.20
N PHE A 434 2.99 23.62 -16.27
CA PHE A 434 1.70 22.97 -16.44
C PHE A 434 1.91 21.46 -16.35
N ASN A 435 1.05 20.79 -15.59
CA ASN A 435 1.04 19.33 -15.48
C ASN A 435 -0.38 18.81 -15.73
N TYR A 436 -0.51 17.74 -16.50
CA TYR A 436 -1.76 17.03 -16.72
C TYR A 436 -1.53 15.55 -16.54
N VAL A 437 -2.39 14.88 -15.75
CA VAL A 437 -2.38 13.44 -15.53
C VAL A 437 -3.75 12.90 -15.93
N TYR A 438 -3.76 11.83 -16.71
CA TYR A 438 -4.95 11.07 -17.07
C TYR A 438 -4.84 9.64 -16.56
N VAL A 439 -5.94 9.13 -16.04
CA VAL A 439 -6.13 7.74 -15.61
C VAL A 439 -7.41 7.23 -16.25
N ASP A 440 -7.32 6.08 -16.92
CA ASP A 440 -8.46 5.43 -17.56
C ASP A 440 -9.42 4.83 -16.54
N GLU A 441 -10.60 4.44 -16.98
CA GLU A 441 -11.57 3.72 -16.17
C GLU A 441 -10.98 2.40 -15.65
N MET A 442 -11.45 1.95 -14.48
CA MET A 442 -10.97 0.72 -13.85
C MET A 442 -12.03 0.12 -12.93
N TRP A 443 -11.99 -1.20 -12.76
CA TRP A 443 -12.87 -1.87 -11.83
C TRP A 443 -12.43 -1.66 -10.37
N ASN A 444 -13.41 -1.52 -9.47
CA ASN A 444 -13.16 -1.40 -8.01
C ASN A 444 -12.91 -2.75 -7.34
N ASP A 445 -13.50 -3.83 -7.87
CA ASP A 445 -13.44 -5.17 -7.29
C ASP A 445 -13.24 -6.25 -8.35
N LEU A 446 -12.85 -7.44 -7.92
CA LEU A 446 -12.72 -8.61 -8.77
C LEU A 446 -14.02 -9.40 -8.87
N PHE A 447 -14.82 -9.46 -7.80
CA PHE A 447 -15.98 -10.33 -7.70
C PHE A 447 -17.21 -9.76 -8.40
N TYR A 448 -17.94 -10.62 -9.13
CA TYR A 448 -18.97 -10.21 -10.07
C TYR A 448 -20.11 -9.39 -9.48
N ASP A 449 -20.55 -9.76 -8.27
CA ASP A 449 -21.71 -9.13 -7.64
C ASP A 449 -21.36 -7.73 -7.08
N ASP A 450 -20.08 -7.47 -6.86
CA ASP A 450 -19.57 -6.25 -6.22
C ASP A 450 -18.78 -5.34 -7.17
N ARG A 451 -18.73 -5.68 -8.48
CA ARG A 451 -17.95 -4.90 -9.46
C ARG A 451 -18.66 -3.62 -9.87
N GLU A 452 -18.00 -2.52 -9.63
CA GLU A 452 -18.36 -1.23 -10.17
C GLU A 452 -17.19 -0.61 -10.94
N MET A 453 -17.50 0.21 -11.94
CA MET A 453 -16.52 0.89 -12.76
C MET A 453 -16.25 2.28 -12.16
N GLN A 454 -15.01 2.54 -11.80
CA GLN A 454 -14.55 3.89 -11.51
C GLN A 454 -14.34 4.62 -12.84
N ASP A 455 -14.92 5.79 -12.97
CA ASP A 455 -14.80 6.60 -14.17
C ASP A 455 -13.34 7.08 -14.41
N SER A 456 -12.98 7.22 -15.69
CA SER A 456 -11.72 7.84 -16.06
C SER A 456 -11.69 9.31 -15.66
N TYR A 457 -10.53 9.81 -15.27
CA TYR A 457 -10.38 11.22 -14.88
C TYR A 457 -9.09 11.86 -15.38
N GLY A 458 -9.10 13.20 -15.45
CA GLY A 458 -7.94 13.99 -15.86
C GLY A 458 -7.70 15.21 -14.98
N ILE A 459 -6.60 15.22 -14.23
CA ILE A 459 -6.24 16.30 -13.32
C ILE A 459 -5.18 17.21 -13.95
N ALA A 460 -5.47 18.50 -13.99
CA ALA A 460 -4.55 19.51 -14.48
C ALA A 460 -4.13 20.47 -13.36
N ASN A 461 -2.83 20.73 -13.28
CA ASN A 461 -2.22 21.61 -12.29
C ASN A 461 -1.36 22.68 -12.97
N LEU A 462 -1.30 23.86 -12.37
CA LEU A 462 -0.49 24.98 -12.84
C LEU A 462 0.31 25.56 -11.68
N SER A 463 1.60 25.78 -11.89
CA SER A 463 2.42 26.49 -10.90
C SER A 463 3.34 27.50 -11.56
N PHE A 464 3.51 28.64 -10.88
CA PHE A 464 4.46 29.67 -11.24
C PHE A 464 5.46 29.85 -10.11
N THR A 465 6.74 29.73 -10.44
CA THR A 465 7.84 29.88 -9.48
C THR A 465 8.71 31.05 -9.91
N THR A 466 9.09 31.91 -8.98
CA THR A 466 10.01 33.01 -9.25
C THR A 466 10.90 33.31 -8.05
N GLN A 467 12.14 33.71 -8.31
CA GLN A 467 13.05 34.18 -7.27
C GLN A 467 12.67 35.61 -6.86
N VAL A 468 12.59 35.86 -5.56
CA VAL A 468 12.27 37.19 -4.98
C VAL A 468 13.49 37.59 -4.13
N GLY A 469 14.32 38.50 -4.70
CA GLY A 469 15.59 38.88 -4.07
C GLY A 469 16.65 37.80 -4.19
N GLU A 470 17.72 37.88 -3.38
CA GLU A 470 18.88 36.99 -3.51
C GLU A 470 18.70 35.60 -2.87
N ASN A 471 17.81 35.49 -1.85
CA ASN A 471 17.74 34.29 -1.00
C ASN A 471 16.29 33.76 -0.80
N SER A 472 15.33 34.23 -1.60
CA SER A 472 13.93 33.83 -1.43
C SER A 472 13.31 33.42 -2.75
N THR A 473 12.50 32.38 -2.72
CA THR A 473 11.71 31.90 -3.86
C THR A 473 10.23 31.99 -3.50
N MET A 474 9.41 32.47 -4.40
CA MET A 474 7.96 32.48 -4.28
C MET A 474 7.37 31.50 -5.29
N GLN A 475 6.45 30.68 -4.85
CA GLN A 475 5.67 29.79 -5.70
C GLN A 475 4.18 30.09 -5.50
N ILE A 476 3.47 30.18 -6.61
CA ILE A 476 2.00 30.25 -6.67
C ILE A 476 1.56 29.02 -7.45
N TYR A 477 0.62 28.25 -6.93
CA TYR A 477 0.13 27.06 -7.59
C TYR A 477 -1.41 27.01 -7.54
N MET A 478 -1.97 26.28 -8.49
CA MET A 478 -3.38 25.95 -8.57
C MET A 478 -3.47 24.48 -8.99
N ASP A 479 -3.98 23.66 -8.10
CA ASP A 479 -4.22 22.25 -8.35
C ASP A 479 -5.63 22.06 -8.88
N ASN A 480 -5.82 21.01 -9.69
CA ASN A 480 -7.10 20.63 -10.25
C ASN A 480 -7.85 21.82 -10.89
N ILE A 481 -7.22 22.49 -11.87
CA ILE A 481 -7.73 23.74 -12.45
C ILE A 481 -9.07 23.59 -13.20
N PHE A 482 -9.50 22.35 -13.46
CA PHE A 482 -10.76 22.04 -14.14
C PHE A 482 -11.85 21.57 -13.19
N ASP A 483 -11.55 21.50 -11.88
CA ASP A 483 -12.48 21.03 -10.82
C ASP A 483 -13.04 19.63 -11.11
N GLU A 484 -12.16 18.74 -11.56
CA GLU A 484 -12.49 17.34 -11.89
C GLU A 484 -12.71 16.53 -10.62
N VAL A 485 -13.73 15.70 -10.58
CA VAL A 485 -13.98 14.75 -9.49
C VAL A 485 -13.32 13.43 -9.84
N ALA A 486 -12.19 13.13 -9.18
CA ALA A 486 -11.48 11.88 -9.35
C ALA A 486 -11.95 10.87 -8.30
N GLN A 487 -12.70 9.86 -8.74
CA GLN A 487 -13.02 8.71 -7.89
C GLN A 487 -11.78 7.85 -7.70
N LEU A 488 -11.28 7.74 -6.48
CA LEU A 488 -10.10 6.94 -6.15
C LEU A 488 -10.46 5.55 -5.65
N TYR A 489 -11.66 5.40 -5.12
CA TYR A 489 -12.19 4.15 -4.60
C TYR A 489 -13.73 4.20 -4.62
N ILE A 490 -14.35 3.09 -4.98
CA ILE A 490 -15.79 2.86 -4.81
C ILE A 490 -15.92 1.63 -3.92
N ASN A 491 -16.70 1.74 -2.86
CA ASN A 491 -17.07 0.58 -2.09
C ASN A 491 -18.46 0.11 -2.56
N SER A 492 -18.58 -1.02 -3.19
CA SER A 492 -19.81 -1.59 -3.74
C SER A 492 -20.79 -2.10 -2.68
N GLU A 493 -20.37 -2.18 -1.44
CA GLU A 493 -21.20 -2.68 -0.36
C GLU A 493 -22.02 -1.55 0.26
N ASP A 494 -22.88 -0.86 -0.30
CA ASP A 494 -23.83 0.16 0.24
C ASP A 494 -23.58 0.67 1.70
N ILE A 495 -22.35 0.52 2.16
CA ILE A 495 -21.90 1.09 3.43
C ILE A 495 -21.63 2.55 3.16
N GLN A 496 -22.30 3.41 3.86
CA GLN A 496 -22.11 4.83 3.69
C GLN A 496 -20.65 5.23 3.86
N ARG A 497 -20.22 5.90 2.91
CA ARG A 497 -18.83 6.17 2.59
C ARG A 497 -18.58 7.65 2.61
#